data_8ef7c1b2157cb5cf8e49dbff92ab8591
#
_entry.id   8ef7c1b2157cb5cf8e49dbff92ab8591
#
_cell.length_a   1.000
_cell.length_b   1.000
_cell.length_c   1.000
_cell.angle_alpha   90.00
_cell.angle_beta   90.00
_cell.angle_gamma   90.00
#
_symmetry.space_group_name_H-M   'P 1'
#
loop_
_entity.id
_entity.type
_entity.pdbx_description
1 polymer ?
#
loop_
_entity_poly.entity_id
_entity_poly.type
_entity_poly.pdbx_seq_one_letter_code
_entity_poly.pdbx_strand_id
1 'polypeptide(L)'
;REPVVLLCAAAGSGKTVAAMQWAARERRPVAWLRLDSRDNDPVVFLSYLALALDVAAAAHTGSSGLLRRRQAPRRDQLLARIVAAVGAAPPFALFLDDCHQVRNRDCWDDVGVLLEELPEGASLVLGTRAEPPLPFGRLRAEGRLCEVRQARFAFDLDETRELLRLHGLEADEGVVAALAERTEGWAAGTYLALLAVRGRPQADWLAETRGDQDGISAFLLDEVLRTLPPELQLFLEQTSILDELSAPLCAAVTGREDAGAALERLARDNLFVSALDDHGERYRYQHLLTDLLRCRLERRGCAEAARLHRRAAVWCRDHEQPESAVRHYLAAGDVDATVELAARTADTLLLQGYAESARRLLRLYTTEQLLAHPALAIAAGWVFA
;
A
#
# COMPACT_ATOMS: atom_id res chain seq x y z
N ARG A 1 13.45 -1.81 -26.05
CA ARG A 1 12.81 -1.99 -24.73
C ARG A 1 11.34 -1.61 -24.87
N GLU A 2 10.45 -2.45 -24.39
CA GLU A 2 9.02 -2.20 -24.40
C GLU A 2 8.72 -0.99 -23.49
N PRO A 3 7.87 -0.06 -23.92
CA PRO A 3 7.57 1.14 -23.15
C PRO A 3 6.69 0.87 -21.93
N VAL A 4 5.96 -0.27 -21.88
CA VAL A 4 5.12 -0.65 -20.74
C VAL A 4 5.58 -1.98 -20.18
N VAL A 5 5.77 -2.04 -18.87
CA VAL A 5 6.08 -3.28 -18.15
C VAL A 5 5.03 -3.50 -17.06
N LEU A 6 4.35 -4.64 -17.13
CA LEU A 6 3.33 -5.04 -16.17
C LEU A 6 3.87 -6.13 -15.24
N LEU A 7 4.03 -5.79 -13.97
CA LEU A 7 4.37 -6.72 -12.89
C LEU A 7 3.06 -7.12 -12.18
N CYS A 8 2.45 -8.23 -12.62
CA CYS A 8 1.14 -8.65 -12.12
C CYS A 8 1.23 -10.00 -11.41
N ALA A 9 1.07 -9.98 -10.09
CA ALA A 9 1.10 -11.17 -9.24
C ALA A 9 0.41 -10.93 -7.90
N ALA A 10 0.14 -11.99 -7.14
CA ALA A 10 -0.48 -11.94 -5.82
C ALA A 10 0.31 -11.09 -4.80
N ALA A 11 -0.30 -10.82 -3.65
CA ALA A 11 0.40 -10.19 -2.53
C ALA A 11 1.61 -11.04 -2.10
N GLY A 12 2.68 -10.40 -1.65
CA GLY A 12 3.87 -11.13 -1.17
C GLY A 12 4.69 -11.86 -2.24
N SER A 13 4.40 -11.69 -3.54
CA SER A 13 5.17 -12.31 -4.62
C SER A 13 6.50 -11.61 -4.94
N GLY A 14 6.85 -10.52 -4.25
CA GLY A 14 8.11 -9.81 -4.48
C GLY A 14 8.08 -8.74 -5.58
N LYS A 15 6.90 -8.37 -6.14
CA LYS A 15 6.77 -7.33 -7.19
C LYS A 15 7.49 -6.03 -6.86
N THR A 16 7.19 -5.46 -5.71
CA THR A 16 7.81 -4.21 -5.23
C THR A 16 9.32 -4.37 -5.09
N VAL A 17 9.79 -5.50 -4.55
CA VAL A 17 11.23 -5.79 -4.40
C VAL A 17 11.91 -5.86 -5.76
N ALA A 18 11.34 -6.59 -6.71
CA ALA A 18 11.86 -6.66 -8.08
C ALA A 18 11.88 -5.28 -8.77
N ALA A 19 10.82 -4.50 -8.61
CA ALA A 19 10.76 -3.13 -9.11
C ALA A 19 11.82 -2.23 -8.49
N MET A 20 12.03 -2.31 -7.16
CA MET A 20 13.09 -1.56 -6.44
C MET A 20 14.49 -1.96 -6.89
N GLN A 21 14.76 -3.28 -7.05
CA GLN A 21 16.03 -3.77 -7.56
C GLN A 21 16.31 -3.30 -8.99
N TRP A 22 15.26 -3.23 -9.81
CA TRP A 22 15.39 -2.66 -11.15
C TRP A 22 15.65 -1.16 -11.09
N ALA A 23 14.87 -0.41 -10.33
CA ALA A 23 15.06 1.04 -10.15
C ALA A 23 16.47 1.38 -9.67
N ALA A 24 17.04 0.60 -8.75
CA ALA A 24 18.41 0.78 -8.24
C ALA A 24 19.50 0.54 -9.32
N ARG A 25 19.19 -0.21 -10.38
CA ARG A 25 20.12 -0.50 -11.49
C ARG A 25 19.82 0.35 -12.74
N GLU A 26 18.75 1.13 -12.70
CA GLU A 26 18.34 1.99 -13.81
C GLU A 26 19.31 3.19 -13.93
N ARG A 27 19.68 3.52 -15.17
CA ARG A 27 20.58 4.64 -15.46
C ARG A 27 19.84 5.92 -15.83
N ARG A 28 18.59 5.78 -16.27
CA ARG A 28 17.71 6.90 -16.57
C ARG A 28 17.16 7.49 -15.27
N PRO A 29 16.68 8.74 -15.24
CA PRO A 29 15.91 9.28 -14.13
C PRO A 29 14.76 8.33 -13.77
N VAL A 30 14.58 8.05 -12.47
CA VAL A 30 13.53 7.15 -11.95
C VAL A 30 12.52 7.97 -11.19
N ALA A 31 11.30 8.03 -11.68
CA ALA A 31 10.13 8.53 -10.94
C ALA A 31 9.41 7.35 -10.31
N TRP A 32 9.14 7.43 -9.00
CA TRP A 32 8.43 6.38 -8.26
C TRP A 32 7.22 6.96 -7.55
N LEU A 33 6.06 6.37 -7.84
CA LEU A 33 4.82 6.68 -7.13
C LEU A 33 4.20 5.39 -6.60
N ARG A 34 4.04 5.30 -5.30
CA ARG A 34 3.28 4.24 -4.67
C ARG A 34 1.86 4.72 -4.45
N LEU A 35 0.93 3.95 -5.00
CA LEU A 35 -0.49 4.29 -5.02
C LEU A 35 -1.21 3.74 -3.78
N ASP A 36 -2.17 4.50 -3.29
CA ASP A 36 -3.09 4.08 -2.24
C ASP A 36 -4.55 4.46 -2.56
N SER A 37 -5.45 4.22 -1.62
CA SER A 37 -6.88 4.49 -1.83
C SER A 37 -7.22 5.97 -2.00
N ARG A 38 -6.35 6.90 -1.56
CA ARG A 38 -6.53 8.36 -1.72
C ARG A 38 -6.31 8.78 -3.16
N ASP A 39 -5.50 8.04 -3.90
CA ASP A 39 -5.21 8.29 -5.31
C ASP A 39 -6.38 7.94 -6.24
N ASN A 40 -7.54 7.54 -5.70
CA ASN A 40 -8.79 7.44 -6.45
C ASN A 40 -9.42 8.80 -6.79
N ASP A 41 -8.93 9.89 -6.22
CA ASP A 41 -9.24 11.24 -6.69
C ASP A 41 -8.28 11.60 -7.84
N PRO A 42 -8.77 11.87 -9.07
CA PRO A 42 -7.91 12.16 -10.22
C PRO A 42 -7.00 13.38 -10.02
N VAL A 43 -7.45 14.38 -9.27
CA VAL A 43 -6.64 15.57 -9.00
C VAL A 43 -5.50 15.24 -8.03
N VAL A 44 -5.79 14.43 -7.00
CA VAL A 44 -4.77 13.92 -6.06
C VAL A 44 -3.77 13.05 -6.79
N PHE A 45 -4.26 12.08 -7.58
CA PHE A 45 -3.43 11.18 -8.38
C PHE A 45 -2.46 11.94 -9.30
N LEU A 46 -2.99 12.85 -10.13
CA LEU A 46 -2.17 13.65 -11.04
C LEU A 46 -1.21 14.58 -10.32
N SER A 47 -1.59 15.10 -9.14
CA SER A 47 -0.72 15.95 -8.32
C SER A 47 0.51 15.18 -7.81
N TYR A 48 0.31 13.97 -7.30
CA TYR A 48 1.42 13.12 -6.85
C TYR A 48 2.26 12.59 -8.01
N LEU A 49 1.63 12.26 -9.14
CA LEU A 49 2.34 11.86 -10.35
C LEU A 49 3.25 12.99 -10.86
N ALA A 50 2.73 14.21 -10.94
CA ALA A 50 3.51 15.37 -11.32
C ALA A 50 4.67 15.64 -10.36
N LEU A 51 4.42 15.51 -9.05
CA LEU A 51 5.46 15.68 -8.03
C LEU A 51 6.55 14.61 -8.16
N ALA A 52 6.18 13.34 -8.37
CA ALA A 52 7.14 12.25 -8.55
C ALA A 52 8.05 12.50 -9.78
N LEU A 53 7.47 12.99 -10.88
CA LEU A 53 8.21 13.36 -12.09
C LEU A 53 9.15 14.56 -11.85
N ASP A 54 8.70 15.60 -11.15
CA ASP A 54 9.50 16.78 -10.83
C ASP A 54 10.66 16.45 -9.88
N VAL A 55 10.40 15.68 -8.81
CA VAL A 55 11.41 15.28 -7.80
C VAL A 55 12.51 14.41 -8.44
N ALA A 56 12.13 13.52 -9.32
CA ALA A 56 13.07 12.65 -10.03
C ALA A 56 13.82 13.39 -11.17
N ALA A 57 13.51 14.65 -11.40
CA ALA A 57 13.98 15.41 -12.57
C ALA A 57 13.71 14.66 -13.90
N ALA A 58 12.71 13.78 -13.90
CA ALA A 58 12.32 13.00 -15.07
C ALA A 58 11.58 13.85 -16.09
N ALA A 59 10.71 14.75 -15.60
CA ALA A 59 10.03 15.75 -16.41
C ALA A 59 9.72 16.98 -15.54
N HIS A 60 9.83 18.17 -16.10
CA HIS A 60 9.56 19.42 -15.37
C HIS A 60 8.10 19.83 -15.54
N THR A 61 7.22 19.33 -14.70
CA THR A 61 5.77 19.64 -14.76
C THR A 61 5.44 21.01 -14.19
N GLY A 62 6.34 21.59 -13.40
CA GLY A 62 6.12 22.85 -12.68
C GLY A 62 5.04 22.75 -11.59
N SER A 63 4.73 21.53 -11.13
CA SER A 63 3.67 21.26 -10.16
C SER A 63 3.99 21.80 -8.77
N SER A 64 5.27 21.88 -8.39
CA SER A 64 5.72 22.45 -7.12
C SER A 64 5.23 23.88 -6.87
N GLY A 65 5.00 24.65 -7.95
CA GLY A 65 4.40 25.98 -7.89
C GLY A 65 2.85 25.97 -7.79
N LEU A 66 2.19 24.90 -8.26
CA LEU A 66 0.73 24.75 -8.23
C LEU A 66 0.23 24.27 -6.89
N LEU A 67 0.93 23.31 -6.28
CA LEU A 67 0.59 22.75 -4.95
C LEU A 67 0.71 23.80 -3.82
N ARG A 68 1.42 24.92 -4.05
CA ARG A 68 1.49 26.06 -3.12
C ARG A 68 0.36 27.07 -3.28
N ARG A 69 -0.49 26.93 -4.30
CA ARG A 69 -1.64 27.83 -4.50
C ARG A 69 -2.80 27.41 -3.62
N ARG A 70 -3.59 28.40 -3.15
CA ARG A 70 -4.79 28.18 -2.30
C ARG A 70 -5.95 27.46 -3.01
N GLN A 71 -5.91 27.33 -4.34
CA GLN A 71 -6.90 26.61 -5.12
C GLN A 71 -6.27 25.39 -5.78
N ALA A 72 -6.89 24.22 -5.66
CA ALA A 72 -6.48 23.03 -6.37
C ALA A 72 -6.51 23.30 -7.89
N PRO A 73 -5.51 22.80 -8.64
CA PRO A 73 -5.52 22.89 -10.09
C PRO A 73 -6.67 22.04 -10.64
N ARG A 74 -7.26 22.48 -11.77
CA ARG A 74 -8.25 21.67 -12.47
C ARG A 74 -7.56 20.43 -13.09
N ARG A 75 -8.26 19.29 -13.10
CA ARG A 75 -7.76 18.01 -13.64
C ARG A 75 -7.21 18.18 -15.06
N ASP A 76 -8.00 18.81 -15.96
CA ASP A 76 -7.64 19.04 -17.35
C ASP A 76 -6.35 19.83 -17.52
N GLN A 77 -6.15 20.87 -16.72
CA GLN A 77 -4.95 21.70 -16.74
C GLN A 77 -3.72 20.95 -16.21
N LEU A 78 -3.91 20.12 -15.18
CA LEU A 78 -2.84 19.35 -14.59
C LEU A 78 -2.38 18.25 -15.56
N LEU A 79 -3.34 17.51 -16.14
CA LEU A 79 -3.06 16.47 -17.13
C LEU A 79 -2.33 17.05 -18.35
N ALA A 80 -2.82 18.16 -18.93
CA ALA A 80 -2.18 18.79 -20.09
C ALA A 80 -0.72 19.21 -19.80
N ARG A 81 -0.43 19.67 -18.58
CA ARG A 81 0.93 20.01 -18.18
C ARG A 81 1.83 18.80 -18.04
N ILE A 82 1.34 17.73 -17.41
CA ILE A 82 2.09 16.49 -17.25
C ILE A 82 2.41 15.91 -18.63
N VAL A 83 1.44 15.83 -19.51
CA VAL A 83 1.59 15.34 -20.89
C VAL A 83 2.63 16.16 -21.66
N ALA A 84 2.53 17.49 -21.64
CA ALA A 84 3.48 18.36 -22.32
C ALA A 84 4.91 18.21 -21.74
N ALA A 85 5.04 18.11 -20.43
CA ALA A 85 6.33 17.92 -19.77
C ALA A 85 6.95 16.56 -20.07
N VAL A 86 6.16 15.51 -20.06
CA VAL A 86 6.58 14.13 -20.39
C VAL A 86 7.00 14.01 -21.83
N GLY A 87 6.22 14.55 -22.79
CA GLY A 87 6.55 14.51 -24.21
C GLY A 87 7.85 15.26 -24.57
N ALA A 88 8.23 16.26 -23.75
CA ALA A 88 9.49 17.01 -23.92
C ALA A 88 10.66 16.46 -23.09
N ALA A 89 10.42 15.44 -22.26
CA ALA A 89 11.42 14.92 -21.33
C ALA A 89 12.44 13.99 -22.02
N PRO A 90 13.68 13.91 -21.51
CA PRO A 90 14.60 12.84 -21.88
C PRO A 90 14.04 11.48 -21.41
N PRO A 91 14.57 10.36 -21.92
CA PRO A 91 14.14 9.02 -21.49
C PRO A 91 14.22 8.84 -19.96
N PHE A 92 13.15 8.34 -19.35
CA PHE A 92 13.04 8.08 -17.91
C PHE A 92 12.31 6.76 -17.65
N ALA A 93 12.28 6.31 -16.40
CA ALA A 93 11.48 5.19 -15.94
C ALA A 93 10.48 5.66 -14.88
N LEU A 94 9.19 5.49 -15.13
CA LEU A 94 8.11 5.77 -14.19
C LEU A 94 7.60 4.48 -13.59
N PHE A 95 7.68 4.34 -12.28
CA PHE A 95 7.16 3.21 -11.52
C PHE A 95 5.88 3.62 -10.80
N LEU A 96 4.78 2.94 -11.11
CA LEU A 96 3.52 3.00 -10.37
C LEU A 96 3.35 1.68 -9.62
N ASP A 97 3.52 1.72 -8.31
CA ASP A 97 3.37 0.52 -7.46
C ASP A 97 2.02 0.50 -6.76
N ASP A 98 1.54 -0.70 -6.42
CA ASP A 98 0.22 -0.94 -5.81
C ASP A 98 -0.97 -0.41 -6.65
N CYS A 99 -0.87 -0.48 -7.98
CA CYS A 99 -1.89 0.01 -8.94
C CYS A 99 -3.31 -0.49 -8.67
N HIS A 100 -3.48 -1.67 -8.07
CA HIS A 100 -4.77 -2.25 -7.70
C HIS A 100 -5.55 -1.44 -6.65
N GLN A 101 -4.91 -0.48 -5.98
CA GLN A 101 -5.55 0.43 -5.03
C GLN A 101 -6.38 1.50 -5.74
N VAL A 102 -6.02 1.86 -6.98
CA VAL A 102 -6.74 2.85 -7.78
C VAL A 102 -7.78 2.14 -8.64
N ARG A 103 -9.05 2.38 -8.32
CA ARG A 103 -10.21 1.79 -8.99
C ARG A 103 -10.96 2.81 -9.87
N ASN A 104 -10.70 4.09 -9.67
CA ASN A 104 -11.32 5.15 -10.46
C ASN A 104 -10.80 5.09 -11.90
N ARG A 105 -11.74 4.93 -12.84
CA ARG A 105 -11.43 4.81 -14.26
C ARG A 105 -10.80 6.08 -14.83
N ASP A 106 -11.21 7.24 -14.34
CA ASP A 106 -10.67 8.53 -14.77
C ASP A 106 -9.15 8.63 -14.59
N CYS A 107 -8.60 8.07 -13.47
CA CYS A 107 -7.17 8.04 -13.24
C CYS A 107 -6.44 7.17 -14.30
N TRP A 108 -7.06 6.07 -14.70
CA TRP A 108 -6.49 5.18 -15.71
C TRP A 108 -6.64 5.71 -17.13
N ASP A 109 -7.70 6.45 -17.40
CA ASP A 109 -7.86 7.17 -18.67
C ASP A 109 -6.76 8.25 -18.80
N ASP A 110 -6.42 8.95 -17.72
CA ASP A 110 -5.30 9.90 -17.68
C ASP A 110 -3.94 9.21 -17.92
N VAL A 111 -3.72 8.03 -17.32
CA VAL A 111 -2.53 7.21 -17.60
C VAL A 111 -2.52 6.74 -19.06
N GLY A 112 -3.67 6.41 -19.62
CA GLY A 112 -3.81 6.08 -21.05
C GLY A 112 -3.35 7.20 -21.95
N VAL A 113 -3.75 8.44 -21.68
CA VAL A 113 -3.29 9.64 -22.40
C VAL A 113 -1.78 9.81 -22.26
N LEU A 114 -1.24 9.63 -21.05
CA LEU A 114 0.20 9.73 -20.80
C LEU A 114 1.01 8.69 -21.59
N LEU A 115 0.48 7.47 -21.74
CA LEU A 115 1.12 6.38 -22.48
C LEU A 115 1.32 6.68 -23.97
N GLU A 116 0.43 7.44 -24.57
CA GLU A 116 0.55 7.82 -25.99
C GLU A 116 1.64 8.90 -26.20
N GLU A 117 1.99 9.64 -25.15
CA GLU A 117 2.94 10.75 -25.20
C GLU A 117 4.30 10.41 -24.56
N LEU A 118 4.51 9.16 -24.15
CA LEU A 118 5.80 8.74 -23.61
C LEU A 118 6.91 8.88 -24.66
N PRO A 119 8.02 9.58 -24.33
CA PRO A 119 9.13 9.73 -25.27
C PRO A 119 9.81 8.39 -25.55
N GLU A 120 10.43 8.30 -26.72
CA GLU A 120 11.19 7.10 -27.08
C GLU A 120 12.27 6.79 -26.03
N GLY A 121 12.31 5.54 -25.60
CA GLY A 121 13.20 5.08 -24.52
C GLY A 121 12.72 5.34 -23.10
N ALA A 122 11.57 6.01 -22.89
CA ALA A 122 10.93 6.03 -21.58
C ALA A 122 10.18 4.72 -21.32
N SER A 123 9.92 4.41 -20.04
CA SER A 123 9.21 3.20 -19.63
C SER A 123 8.23 3.51 -18.51
N LEU A 124 7.02 2.93 -18.59
CA LEU A 124 6.04 2.85 -17.51
C LEU A 124 6.04 1.44 -16.92
N VAL A 125 6.30 1.33 -15.63
CA VAL A 125 6.32 0.06 -14.89
C VAL A 125 5.15 0.05 -13.92
N LEU A 126 4.27 -0.93 -14.05
CA LEU A 126 3.04 -1.07 -13.29
C LEU A 126 3.13 -2.27 -12.33
N GLY A 127 3.21 -2.03 -11.03
CA GLY A 127 3.14 -3.06 -9.98
C GLY A 127 1.71 -3.24 -9.50
N THR A 128 1.11 -4.43 -9.69
CA THR A 128 -0.31 -4.64 -9.40
C THR A 128 -0.63 -6.08 -9.00
N ARG A 129 -1.82 -6.29 -8.39
CA ARG A 129 -2.39 -7.63 -8.15
C ARG A 129 -3.36 -8.04 -9.26
N ALA A 130 -4.01 -7.07 -9.89
CA ALA A 130 -4.96 -7.27 -10.99
C ALA A 130 -4.66 -6.25 -12.08
N GLU A 131 -4.94 -6.58 -13.33
CA GLU A 131 -4.73 -5.67 -14.45
C GLU A 131 -5.55 -4.39 -14.27
N PRO A 132 -4.90 -3.20 -14.28
CA PRO A 132 -5.63 -1.95 -14.32
C PRO A 132 -6.37 -1.80 -15.68
N PRO A 133 -7.39 -0.95 -15.79
CA PRO A 133 -8.20 -0.83 -17.00
C PRO A 133 -7.48 0.01 -18.09
N LEU A 134 -6.32 -0.49 -18.53
CA LEU A 134 -5.54 0.04 -19.65
C LEU A 134 -5.71 -0.84 -20.90
N PRO A 135 -5.43 -0.35 -22.11
CA PRO A 135 -5.65 -1.10 -23.34
C PRO A 135 -4.54 -2.16 -23.59
N PHE A 136 -4.34 -3.08 -22.64
CA PHE A 136 -3.28 -4.10 -22.72
C PHE A 136 -3.39 -4.98 -23.97
N GLY A 137 -4.59 -5.26 -24.46
CA GLY A 137 -4.77 -6.02 -25.70
C GLY A 137 -4.11 -5.34 -26.90
N ARG A 138 -4.26 -4.02 -27.02
CA ARG A 138 -3.62 -3.21 -28.06
C ARG A 138 -2.10 -3.17 -27.85
N LEU A 139 -1.63 -2.91 -26.62
CA LEU A 139 -0.20 -2.87 -26.31
C LEU A 139 0.51 -4.20 -26.61
N ARG A 140 -0.15 -5.35 -26.35
CA ARG A 140 0.36 -6.67 -26.74
C ARG A 140 0.48 -6.81 -28.26
N ALA A 141 -0.57 -6.43 -28.98
CA ALA A 141 -0.58 -6.53 -30.45
C ALA A 141 0.50 -5.66 -31.10
N GLU A 142 0.81 -4.51 -30.51
CA GLU A 142 1.84 -3.58 -30.96
C GLU A 142 3.27 -3.95 -30.50
N GLY A 143 3.44 -5.01 -29.68
CA GLY A 143 4.75 -5.38 -29.11
C GLY A 143 5.28 -4.34 -28.10
N ARG A 144 4.43 -3.57 -27.49
CA ARG A 144 4.76 -2.48 -26.55
C ARG A 144 4.64 -2.88 -25.07
N LEU A 145 4.29 -4.12 -24.78
CA LEU A 145 4.05 -4.63 -23.43
C LEU A 145 4.98 -5.79 -23.08
N CYS A 146 5.72 -5.63 -21.99
CA CYS A 146 6.41 -6.73 -21.31
C CYS A 146 5.60 -7.15 -20.08
N GLU A 147 5.30 -8.43 -19.95
CA GLU A 147 4.50 -8.96 -18.85
C GLU A 147 5.33 -9.90 -17.98
N VAL A 148 5.38 -9.58 -16.69
CA VAL A 148 5.91 -10.45 -15.65
C VAL A 148 4.75 -10.91 -14.78
N ARG A 149 4.36 -12.16 -14.93
CA ARG A 149 3.22 -12.78 -14.24
C ARG A 149 3.67 -13.62 -13.06
N GLN A 150 2.71 -14.08 -12.23
CA GLN A 150 2.91 -14.87 -11.02
C GLN A 150 4.01 -15.93 -11.13
N ALA A 151 3.99 -16.74 -12.18
CA ALA A 151 4.97 -17.82 -12.38
C ALA A 151 6.42 -17.35 -12.49
N ARG A 152 6.66 -16.09 -12.86
CA ARG A 152 8.01 -15.51 -12.96
C ARG A 152 8.50 -14.93 -11.63
N PHE A 153 7.63 -14.80 -10.65
CA PHE A 153 7.96 -14.36 -9.30
C PHE A 153 8.12 -15.54 -8.33
N ALA A 154 7.70 -16.73 -8.75
CA ALA A 154 7.86 -17.92 -7.93
C ALA A 154 9.34 -18.27 -7.82
N PHE A 155 9.82 -18.44 -6.59
CA PHE A 155 11.17 -18.88 -6.31
C PHE A 155 11.34 -20.33 -6.80
N ASP A 156 12.42 -20.56 -7.52
CA ASP A 156 12.87 -21.91 -7.82
C ASP A 156 13.63 -22.54 -6.63
N LEU A 157 14.14 -23.76 -6.83
CA LEU A 157 14.90 -24.47 -5.78
C LEU A 157 16.18 -23.73 -5.40
N ASP A 158 16.85 -23.11 -6.37
CA ASP A 158 18.11 -22.42 -6.14
C ASP A 158 17.89 -21.11 -5.40
N GLU A 159 16.85 -20.36 -5.76
CA GLU A 159 16.43 -19.13 -5.07
C GLU A 159 15.92 -19.43 -3.65
N THR A 160 15.19 -20.53 -3.47
CA THR A 160 14.75 -21.01 -2.15
C THR A 160 15.96 -21.38 -1.28
N ARG A 161 16.94 -22.09 -1.81
CA ARG A 161 18.19 -22.46 -1.12
C ARG A 161 18.98 -21.22 -0.76
N GLU A 162 19.12 -20.27 -1.67
CA GLU A 162 19.85 -19.04 -1.43
C GLU A 162 19.19 -18.18 -0.35
N LEU A 163 17.86 -18.12 -0.33
CA LEU A 163 17.12 -17.43 0.73
C LEU A 163 17.41 -18.05 2.12
N LEU A 164 17.41 -19.38 2.21
CA LEU A 164 17.76 -20.09 3.45
C LEU A 164 19.20 -19.75 3.89
N ARG A 165 20.15 -19.82 2.95
CA ARG A 165 21.57 -19.53 3.21
C ARG A 165 21.78 -18.09 3.68
N LEU A 166 21.11 -17.11 3.08
CA LEU A 166 21.18 -15.69 3.49
C LEU A 166 20.68 -15.46 4.91
N HIS A 167 19.83 -16.33 5.41
CA HIS A 167 19.33 -16.29 6.79
C HIS A 167 20.06 -17.22 7.76
N GLY A 168 21.21 -17.77 7.34
CA GLY A 168 22.07 -18.60 8.18
C GLY A 168 21.51 -20.01 8.43
N LEU A 169 20.65 -20.50 7.55
CA LEU A 169 20.07 -21.84 7.62
C LEU A 169 20.69 -22.71 6.52
N GLU A 170 21.41 -23.73 6.92
CA GLU A 170 21.84 -24.81 6.03
C GLU A 170 20.76 -25.88 6.02
N ALA A 171 20.14 -26.12 4.88
CA ALA A 171 19.11 -27.12 4.68
C ALA A 171 19.54 -28.14 3.65
N ASP A 172 19.18 -29.41 3.87
CA ASP A 172 19.39 -30.44 2.88
C ASP A 172 18.43 -30.29 1.68
N GLU A 173 18.75 -30.96 0.57
CA GLU A 173 17.96 -30.87 -0.65
C GLU A 173 16.49 -31.30 -0.47
N GLY A 174 16.23 -32.25 0.42
CA GLY A 174 14.88 -32.72 0.72
C GLY A 174 14.04 -31.64 1.42
N VAL A 175 14.65 -30.86 2.32
CA VAL A 175 14.01 -29.75 3.01
C VAL A 175 13.75 -28.59 2.05
N VAL A 176 14.73 -28.25 1.20
CA VAL A 176 14.55 -27.21 0.17
C VAL A 176 13.42 -27.56 -0.78
N ALA A 177 13.40 -28.79 -1.29
CA ALA A 177 12.37 -29.26 -2.19
C ALA A 177 10.97 -29.24 -1.55
N ALA A 178 10.87 -29.75 -0.32
CA ALA A 178 9.61 -29.75 0.40
C ALA A 178 9.10 -28.34 0.72
N LEU A 179 10.00 -27.40 1.03
CA LEU A 179 9.65 -26.01 1.27
C LEU A 179 9.15 -25.34 -0.04
N ALA A 180 9.87 -25.51 -1.13
CA ALA A 180 9.51 -24.97 -2.44
C ALA A 180 8.17 -25.54 -2.93
N GLU A 181 7.95 -26.85 -2.80
CA GLU A 181 6.68 -27.50 -3.14
C GLU A 181 5.51 -26.93 -2.32
N ARG A 182 5.70 -26.75 -1.02
CA ARG A 182 4.65 -26.27 -0.10
C ARG A 182 4.29 -24.83 -0.29
N THR A 183 5.26 -23.99 -0.56
CA THR A 183 5.06 -22.56 -0.78
C THR A 183 4.74 -22.26 -2.23
N GLU A 184 4.82 -23.25 -3.13
CA GLU A 184 4.75 -23.08 -4.59
C GLU A 184 5.68 -21.97 -5.08
N GLY A 185 6.82 -21.81 -4.39
CA GLY A 185 7.76 -20.73 -4.65
C GLY A 185 7.27 -19.33 -4.28
N TRP A 186 6.14 -19.22 -3.56
CA TRP A 186 5.64 -17.92 -3.13
C TRP A 186 6.60 -17.25 -2.15
N ALA A 187 7.24 -16.14 -2.57
CA ALA A 187 8.34 -15.49 -1.86
C ALA A 187 8.01 -15.19 -0.38
N ALA A 188 6.83 -14.60 -0.10
CA ALA A 188 6.41 -14.33 1.27
C ALA A 188 6.16 -15.62 2.06
N GLY A 189 5.55 -16.63 1.44
CA GLY A 189 5.32 -17.94 2.06
C GLY A 189 6.63 -18.64 2.40
N THR A 190 7.58 -18.64 1.48
CA THR A 190 8.94 -19.19 1.69
C THR A 190 9.64 -18.47 2.83
N TYR A 191 9.59 -17.14 2.85
CA TYR A 191 10.18 -16.35 3.93
C TYR A 191 9.50 -16.59 5.28
N LEU A 192 8.17 -16.70 5.32
CA LEU A 192 7.42 -17.02 6.53
C LEU A 192 7.74 -18.40 7.07
N ALA A 193 7.81 -19.39 6.17
CA ALA A 193 8.22 -20.74 6.55
C ALA A 193 9.63 -20.74 7.11
N LEU A 194 10.57 -20.03 6.49
CA LEU A 194 11.93 -19.85 6.98
C LEU A 194 11.96 -19.27 8.42
N LEU A 195 11.17 -18.23 8.68
CA LEU A 195 11.10 -17.64 10.03
C LEU A 195 10.54 -18.62 11.07
N ALA A 196 9.54 -19.42 10.70
CA ALA A 196 8.91 -20.39 11.59
C ALA A 196 9.88 -21.51 12.06
N VAL A 197 10.86 -21.83 11.23
CA VAL A 197 11.84 -22.91 11.51
C VAL A 197 13.12 -22.44 12.15
N ARG A 198 13.38 -21.16 12.15
CA ARG A 198 14.58 -20.58 12.75
C ARG A 198 14.72 -21.01 14.22
N GLY A 199 15.75 -21.82 14.52
CA GLY A 199 16.01 -22.34 15.86
C GLY A 199 15.36 -23.68 16.20
N ARG A 200 14.74 -24.38 15.22
CA ARG A 200 14.17 -25.73 15.40
C ARG A 200 14.99 -26.79 14.68
N PRO A 201 14.99 -28.06 15.16
CA PRO A 201 15.58 -29.18 14.41
C PRO A 201 14.87 -29.39 13.07
N GLN A 202 15.62 -29.66 12.01
CA GLN A 202 15.08 -29.84 10.64
C GLN A 202 14.04 -30.96 10.52
N ALA A 203 14.09 -31.98 11.39
CA ALA A 203 13.17 -33.12 11.36
C ALA A 203 11.72 -32.76 11.69
N ASP A 204 11.48 -31.68 12.44
CA ASP A 204 10.14 -31.34 12.94
C ASP A 204 9.32 -30.51 11.94
N TRP A 205 9.94 -29.96 10.91
CA TRP A 205 9.33 -29.06 9.94
C TRP A 205 8.30 -29.70 9.04
N LEU A 206 8.60 -30.91 8.58
CA LEU A 206 7.82 -31.58 7.54
C LEU A 206 6.60 -32.30 8.11
N ALA A 207 6.55 -32.54 9.43
CA ALA A 207 5.50 -33.32 10.07
C ALA A 207 4.21 -32.54 10.30
N GLU A 208 4.27 -31.24 10.57
CA GLU A 208 3.12 -30.43 11.02
C GLU A 208 2.35 -29.69 9.92
N THR A 209 2.83 -29.65 8.70
CA THR A 209 2.29 -28.76 7.66
C THR A 209 1.41 -29.45 6.62
N ARG A 210 0.56 -30.41 7.00
CA ARG A 210 -0.46 -31.01 6.13
C ARG A 210 -1.80 -30.28 6.28
N GLY A 211 -1.97 -29.10 5.66
CA GLY A 211 -3.23 -28.36 5.69
C GLY A 211 -3.40 -27.39 4.50
N ASP A 212 -4.63 -26.97 4.25
CA ASP A 212 -5.09 -26.10 3.17
C ASP A 212 -4.20 -24.89 2.91
N GLN A 213 -4.06 -24.45 1.64
CA GLN A 213 -3.23 -23.34 1.23
C GLN A 213 -3.53 -22.02 1.99
N ASP A 214 -4.80 -21.75 2.28
CA ASP A 214 -5.20 -20.59 3.10
C ASP A 214 -4.80 -20.75 4.58
N GLY A 215 -4.79 -21.98 5.09
CA GLY A 215 -4.35 -22.34 6.43
C GLY A 215 -2.84 -22.25 6.62
N ILE A 216 -2.03 -22.53 5.60
CA ILE A 216 -0.56 -22.51 5.68
C ILE A 216 -0.07 -21.08 5.94
N SER A 217 -0.58 -20.11 5.21
CA SER A 217 -0.18 -18.70 5.39
C SER A 217 -0.57 -18.16 6.76
N ALA A 218 -1.78 -18.46 7.22
CA ALA A 218 -2.26 -18.10 8.55
C ALA A 218 -1.49 -18.83 9.65
N PHE A 219 -1.19 -20.11 9.47
CA PHE A 219 -0.41 -20.93 10.41
C PHE A 219 1.04 -20.45 10.52
N LEU A 220 1.71 -20.19 9.37
CA LEU A 220 3.09 -19.72 9.35
C LEU A 220 3.23 -18.34 9.96
N LEU A 221 2.28 -17.42 9.66
CA LEU A 221 2.22 -16.11 10.29
C LEU A 221 1.98 -16.21 11.80
N ASP A 222 1.09 -17.10 12.22
CA ASP A 222 0.80 -17.36 13.63
C ASP A 222 2.04 -17.87 14.36
N GLU A 223 2.75 -18.78 13.75
CA GLU A 223 3.97 -19.36 14.29
C GLU A 223 5.11 -18.32 14.42
N VAL A 224 5.28 -17.46 13.41
CA VAL A 224 6.25 -16.35 13.48
C VAL A 224 5.89 -15.38 14.59
N LEU A 225 4.61 -15.01 14.70
CA LEU A 225 4.15 -14.12 15.76
C LEU A 225 4.44 -14.72 17.16
N ARG A 226 4.28 -16.04 17.34
CA ARG A 226 4.60 -16.72 18.60
C ARG A 226 6.08 -16.66 18.97
N THR A 227 6.98 -16.48 18.02
CA THR A 227 8.43 -16.32 18.32
C THR A 227 8.77 -14.95 18.88
N LEU A 228 7.88 -13.97 18.72
CA LEU A 228 8.07 -12.61 19.23
C LEU A 228 7.76 -12.53 20.73
N PRO A 229 8.43 -11.63 21.46
CA PRO A 229 8.04 -11.30 22.83
C PRO A 229 6.55 -10.89 22.91
N PRO A 230 5.83 -11.30 23.97
CA PRO A 230 4.39 -11.01 24.10
C PRO A 230 4.05 -9.52 23.96
N GLU A 231 4.95 -8.63 24.41
CA GLU A 231 4.76 -7.18 24.30
C GLU A 231 4.78 -6.70 22.86
N LEU A 232 5.60 -7.32 22.00
CA LEU A 232 5.65 -7.00 20.57
C LEU A 232 4.46 -7.60 19.82
N GLN A 233 4.02 -8.80 20.20
CA GLN A 233 2.80 -9.39 19.64
C GLN A 233 1.60 -8.48 19.92
N LEU A 234 1.45 -8.03 21.17
CA LEU A 234 0.37 -7.13 21.57
C LEU A 234 0.46 -5.79 20.83
N PHE A 235 1.67 -5.23 20.69
CA PHE A 235 1.91 -4.01 19.94
C PHE A 235 1.46 -4.14 18.48
N LEU A 236 1.84 -5.21 17.80
CA LEU A 236 1.43 -5.51 16.43
C LEU A 236 -0.09 -5.59 16.30
N GLU A 237 -0.75 -6.35 17.20
CA GLU A 237 -2.21 -6.49 17.21
C GLU A 237 -2.90 -5.15 17.43
N GLN A 238 -2.46 -4.35 18.40
CA GLN A 238 -3.09 -3.07 18.74
C GLN A 238 -2.91 -2.01 17.65
N THR A 239 -1.79 -2.03 16.95
CA THR A 239 -1.50 -1.06 15.88
C THR A 239 -1.97 -1.53 14.49
N SER A 240 -2.48 -2.75 14.36
CA SER A 240 -3.01 -3.29 13.09
C SER A 240 -4.21 -2.53 12.52
N ILE A 241 -4.88 -1.73 13.35
CA ILE A 241 -5.97 -0.85 12.93
C ILE A 241 -5.50 0.34 12.09
N LEU A 242 -4.20 0.61 12.07
CA LEU A 242 -3.59 1.74 11.38
C LEU A 242 -3.15 1.35 9.99
N ASP A 243 -3.41 2.20 9.00
CA ASP A 243 -2.94 2.01 7.62
C ASP A 243 -1.47 2.42 7.47
N GLU A 244 -1.07 3.49 8.18
CA GLU A 244 0.31 3.95 8.29
C GLU A 244 0.69 4.04 9.77
N LEU A 245 1.94 3.72 10.08
CA LEU A 245 2.48 3.69 11.42
C LEU A 245 3.50 4.80 11.58
N SER A 246 3.40 5.55 12.65
CA SER A 246 4.46 6.44 13.12
C SER A 246 4.63 6.28 14.61
N ALA A 247 5.82 6.58 15.14
CA ALA A 247 6.08 6.44 16.56
C ALA A 247 5.07 7.20 17.43
N PRO A 248 4.72 8.49 17.14
CA PRO A 248 3.74 9.23 17.92
C PRO A 248 2.32 8.65 17.86
N LEU A 249 1.88 8.21 16.66
CA LEU A 249 0.54 7.63 16.50
C LEU A 249 0.45 6.26 17.19
N CYS A 250 1.46 5.42 17.05
CA CYS A 250 1.50 4.12 17.72
C CYS A 250 1.56 4.28 19.25
N ALA A 251 2.31 5.26 19.76
CA ALA A 251 2.34 5.59 21.17
C ALA A 251 0.96 6.04 21.69
N ALA A 252 0.26 6.90 20.94
CA ALA A 252 -1.08 7.35 21.27
C ALA A 252 -2.09 6.19 21.32
N VAL A 253 -2.02 5.27 20.36
CA VAL A 253 -2.94 4.12 20.26
C VAL A 253 -2.67 3.10 21.36
N THR A 254 -1.41 2.71 21.56
CA THR A 254 -1.04 1.65 22.51
C THR A 254 -0.81 2.13 23.93
N GLY A 255 -0.45 3.40 24.11
CA GLY A 255 -0.01 3.97 25.38
C GLY A 255 1.45 3.64 25.70
N ARG A 256 2.26 3.19 24.72
CA ARG A 256 3.67 2.82 24.91
C ARG A 256 4.59 3.98 24.54
N GLU A 257 5.49 4.33 25.43
CA GLU A 257 6.52 5.35 25.17
C GLU A 257 7.62 4.84 24.24
N ASP A 258 7.85 3.52 24.18
CA ASP A 258 8.86 2.87 23.36
C ASP A 258 8.39 2.44 21.95
N ALA A 259 7.25 3.00 21.48
CA ALA A 259 6.65 2.64 20.19
C ALA A 259 7.63 2.85 19.01
N GLY A 260 8.46 3.90 19.04
CA GLY A 260 9.48 4.13 18.02
C GLY A 260 10.53 3.02 17.98
N ALA A 261 11.08 2.65 19.14
CA ALA A 261 12.04 1.57 19.22
C ALA A 261 11.45 0.20 18.79
N ALA A 262 10.16 -0.02 19.09
CA ALA A 262 9.46 -1.22 18.63
C ALA A 262 9.33 -1.25 17.09
N LEU A 263 8.95 -0.14 16.44
CA LEU A 263 8.87 -0.03 14.98
C LEU A 263 10.23 -0.21 14.31
N GLU A 264 11.28 0.46 14.81
CA GLU A 264 12.64 0.32 14.30
C GLU A 264 13.15 -1.12 14.42
N ARG A 265 12.89 -1.79 15.54
CA ARG A 265 13.23 -3.18 15.74
C ARG A 265 12.51 -4.09 14.73
N LEU A 266 11.21 -3.93 14.58
CA LEU A 266 10.40 -4.72 13.62
C LEU A 266 10.88 -4.51 12.18
N ALA A 267 11.22 -3.28 11.80
CA ALA A 267 11.73 -2.96 10.47
C ALA A 267 13.14 -3.54 10.26
N ARG A 268 14.05 -3.39 11.22
CA ARG A 268 15.42 -3.94 11.17
C ARG A 268 15.43 -5.46 11.09
N ASP A 269 14.55 -6.11 11.84
CA ASP A 269 14.45 -7.57 11.86
C ASP A 269 13.63 -8.10 10.66
N ASN A 270 13.22 -7.23 9.70
CA ASN A 270 12.37 -7.54 8.54
C ASN A 270 11.07 -8.26 8.92
N LEU A 271 10.48 -7.89 10.05
CA LEU A 271 9.28 -8.52 10.59
C LEU A 271 8.02 -7.85 10.03
N PHE A 272 7.83 -7.95 8.70
CA PHE A 272 6.62 -7.50 7.98
C PHE A 272 6.32 -5.99 8.07
N VAL A 273 7.28 -5.21 8.55
CA VAL A 273 7.21 -3.75 8.62
C VAL A 273 8.17 -3.18 7.59
N SER A 274 7.64 -2.32 6.72
CA SER A 274 8.43 -1.60 5.71
C SER A 274 8.42 -0.12 6.03
N ALA A 275 9.61 0.52 6.02
CA ALA A 275 9.70 1.97 6.07
C ALA A 275 9.09 2.57 4.79
N LEU A 276 8.37 3.68 4.92
CA LEU A 276 7.77 4.42 3.82
C LEU A 276 8.61 5.62 3.41
N ASP A 277 9.61 5.97 4.21
CA ASP A 277 10.53 7.08 4.00
C ASP A 277 11.98 6.67 4.36
N ASP A 278 12.92 7.48 3.88
CA ASP A 278 14.36 7.26 4.10
C ASP A 278 14.80 7.60 5.55
N HIS A 279 13.95 8.27 6.31
CA HIS A 279 14.24 8.70 7.68
C HIS A 279 13.74 7.72 8.75
N GLY A 280 12.94 6.72 8.35
CA GLY A 280 12.36 5.75 9.28
C GLY A 280 11.34 6.38 10.24
N GLU A 281 10.61 7.40 9.80
CA GLU A 281 9.56 8.06 10.58
C GLU A 281 8.19 7.45 10.32
N ARG A 282 7.99 6.89 9.12
CA ARG A 282 6.73 6.29 8.66
C ARG A 282 6.95 4.86 8.24
N TYR A 283 6.06 3.98 8.69
CA TYR A 283 6.11 2.56 8.41
C TYR A 283 4.75 2.03 7.98
N ARG A 284 4.75 0.81 7.47
CA ARG A 284 3.55 0.09 7.08
C ARG A 284 3.73 -1.41 7.30
N TYR A 285 2.67 -2.06 7.72
CA TYR A 285 2.61 -3.52 7.69
C TYR A 285 2.43 -4.06 6.28
N GLN A 286 2.97 -5.23 6.02
CA GLN A 286 2.58 -6.00 4.83
C GLN A 286 1.11 -6.43 4.98
N HIS A 287 0.36 -6.39 3.86
CA HIS A 287 -1.10 -6.62 3.90
C HIS A 287 -1.49 -7.94 4.54
N LEU A 288 -0.76 -9.03 4.23
CA LEU A 288 -1.04 -10.36 4.76
C LEU A 288 -0.98 -10.40 6.30
N LEU A 289 0.02 -9.72 6.88
CA LEU A 289 0.14 -9.60 8.33
C LEU A 289 -1.00 -8.75 8.91
N THR A 290 -1.35 -7.65 8.26
CA THR A 290 -2.44 -6.77 8.71
C THR A 290 -3.75 -7.54 8.87
N ASP A 291 -4.11 -8.34 7.88
CA ASP A 291 -5.36 -9.11 7.90
C ASP A 291 -5.39 -10.12 9.06
N LEU A 292 -4.28 -10.82 9.28
CA LEU A 292 -4.17 -11.76 10.40
C LEU A 292 -4.25 -11.03 11.76
N LEU A 293 -3.52 -9.93 11.92
CA LEU A 293 -3.50 -9.16 13.17
C LEU A 293 -4.88 -8.58 13.48
N ARG A 294 -5.60 -8.08 12.47
CA ARG A 294 -6.98 -7.59 12.61
C ARG A 294 -7.91 -8.72 13.06
N CYS A 295 -7.82 -9.90 12.45
CA CYS A 295 -8.58 -11.07 12.87
C CYS A 295 -8.29 -11.48 14.34
N ARG A 296 -7.00 -11.40 14.76
CA ARG A 296 -6.64 -11.66 16.16
C ARG A 296 -7.19 -10.60 17.12
N LEU A 297 -7.14 -9.32 16.72
CA LEU A 297 -7.69 -8.22 17.51
C LEU A 297 -9.21 -8.37 17.68
N GLU A 298 -9.94 -8.76 16.61
CA GLU A 298 -11.38 -9.04 16.67
C GLU A 298 -11.72 -10.15 17.64
N ARG A 299 -10.88 -11.21 17.71
CA ARG A 299 -11.05 -12.30 18.69
C ARG A 299 -10.83 -11.86 20.14
N ARG A 300 -10.10 -10.76 20.39
CA ARG A 300 -9.97 -10.15 21.73
C ARG A 300 -11.22 -9.40 22.16
N GLY A 301 -12.11 -9.06 21.23
CA GLY A 301 -13.39 -8.44 21.46
C GLY A 301 -13.54 -7.06 20.83
N CYS A 302 -14.73 -6.79 20.35
CA CYS A 302 -15.08 -5.54 19.67
C CYS A 302 -14.82 -4.29 20.51
N ALA A 303 -14.95 -4.39 21.84
CA ALA A 303 -14.73 -3.25 22.75
C ALA A 303 -13.26 -2.79 22.76
N GLU A 304 -12.31 -3.71 22.66
CA GLU A 304 -10.88 -3.37 22.60
C GLU A 304 -10.55 -2.67 21.28
N ALA A 305 -10.99 -3.22 20.15
CA ALA A 305 -10.81 -2.60 18.84
C ALA A 305 -11.41 -1.17 18.81
N ALA A 306 -12.65 -1.01 19.32
CA ALA A 306 -13.31 0.29 19.40
C ALA A 306 -12.51 1.28 20.25
N ARG A 307 -11.95 0.84 21.37
CA ARG A 307 -11.11 1.68 22.24
C ARG A 307 -9.84 2.16 21.50
N LEU A 308 -9.18 1.29 20.78
CA LEU A 308 -7.98 1.63 19.98
C LEU A 308 -8.32 2.61 18.86
N HIS A 309 -9.41 2.36 18.14
CA HIS A 309 -9.90 3.27 17.11
C HIS A 309 -10.22 4.66 17.65
N ARG A 310 -10.84 4.79 18.83
CA ARG A 310 -11.08 6.10 19.48
C ARG A 310 -9.78 6.84 19.76
N ARG A 311 -8.75 6.14 20.25
CA ARG A 311 -7.44 6.74 20.51
C ARG A 311 -6.79 7.23 19.21
N ALA A 312 -6.82 6.41 18.16
CA ALA A 312 -6.34 6.82 16.84
C ALA A 312 -7.11 8.02 16.30
N ALA A 313 -8.45 8.04 16.44
CA ALA A 313 -9.30 9.12 15.97
C ALA A 313 -8.97 10.46 16.67
N VAL A 314 -8.81 10.44 17.99
CA VAL A 314 -8.42 11.63 18.76
C VAL A 314 -7.07 12.15 18.28
N TRP A 315 -6.08 11.28 18.17
CA TRP A 315 -4.76 11.67 17.70
C TRP A 315 -4.80 12.27 16.29
N CYS A 316 -5.48 11.61 15.34
CA CYS A 316 -5.62 12.08 13.96
C CYS A 316 -6.32 13.45 13.88
N ARG A 317 -7.38 13.66 14.68
CA ARG A 317 -8.07 14.95 14.77
C ARG A 317 -7.13 16.06 15.24
N ASP A 318 -6.35 15.79 16.28
CA ASP A 318 -5.46 16.77 16.91
C ASP A 318 -4.20 17.05 16.05
N HIS A 319 -3.92 16.21 15.03
CA HIS A 319 -2.80 16.34 14.09
C HIS A 319 -3.25 16.65 12.64
N GLU A 320 -4.39 17.32 12.49
CA GLU A 320 -4.90 17.81 11.20
C GLU A 320 -5.11 16.71 10.13
N GLN A 321 -5.51 15.50 10.57
CA GLN A 321 -5.84 14.36 9.71
C GLN A 321 -7.34 14.01 9.79
N PRO A 322 -8.24 14.91 9.35
CA PRO A 322 -9.67 14.77 9.62
C PRO A 322 -10.30 13.55 8.95
N GLU A 323 -9.88 13.16 7.73
CA GLU A 323 -10.40 11.97 7.06
C GLU A 323 -10.07 10.69 7.82
N SER A 324 -8.83 10.58 8.34
CA SER A 324 -8.41 9.44 9.15
C SER A 324 -9.14 9.41 10.49
N ALA A 325 -9.35 10.59 11.10
CA ALA A 325 -10.12 10.70 12.34
C ALA A 325 -11.56 10.21 12.16
N VAL A 326 -12.24 10.63 11.08
CA VAL A 326 -13.60 10.17 10.75
C VAL A 326 -13.63 8.65 10.57
N ARG A 327 -12.71 8.08 9.78
CA ARG A 327 -12.65 6.62 9.59
C ARG A 327 -12.52 5.87 10.90
N HIS A 328 -11.64 6.32 11.77
CA HIS A 328 -11.41 5.67 13.06
C HIS A 328 -12.58 5.82 14.02
N TYR A 329 -13.24 6.98 14.08
CA TYR A 329 -14.47 7.13 14.90
C TYR A 329 -15.59 6.23 14.40
N LEU A 330 -15.81 6.14 13.07
CA LEU A 330 -16.82 5.23 12.51
C LEU A 330 -16.51 3.78 12.82
N ALA A 331 -15.25 3.37 12.71
CA ALA A 331 -14.81 2.02 13.07
C ALA A 331 -14.96 1.73 14.57
N ALA A 332 -14.95 2.76 15.41
CA ALA A 332 -15.27 2.67 16.84
C ALA A 332 -16.76 2.62 17.15
N GLY A 333 -17.63 2.83 16.16
CA GLY A 333 -19.08 2.95 16.33
C GLY A 333 -19.55 4.32 16.80
N ASP A 334 -18.69 5.33 16.84
CA ASP A 334 -18.96 6.66 17.37
C ASP A 334 -19.40 7.61 16.23
N VAL A 335 -20.54 7.33 15.60
CA VAL A 335 -21.06 8.10 14.47
C VAL A 335 -21.25 9.58 14.83
N ASP A 336 -21.87 9.87 15.96
CA ASP A 336 -22.14 11.25 16.41
C ASP A 336 -20.88 12.11 16.52
N ALA A 337 -19.77 11.51 16.95
CA ALA A 337 -18.47 12.21 17.06
C ALA A 337 -17.90 12.63 15.72
N THR A 338 -18.38 12.08 14.60
CA THR A 338 -17.87 12.33 13.26
C THR A 338 -18.64 13.38 12.48
N VAL A 339 -19.90 13.65 12.87
CA VAL A 339 -20.88 14.40 12.05
C VAL A 339 -20.34 15.76 11.62
N GLU A 340 -19.95 16.58 12.59
CA GLU A 340 -19.45 17.93 12.30
C GLU A 340 -18.10 17.90 11.60
N LEU A 341 -17.21 17.01 12.01
CA LEU A 341 -15.89 16.85 11.41
C LEU A 341 -16.00 16.42 9.94
N ALA A 342 -16.83 15.43 9.64
CA ALA A 342 -17.03 14.92 8.29
C ALA A 342 -17.70 15.96 7.37
N ALA A 343 -18.74 16.65 7.86
CA ALA A 343 -19.42 17.67 7.08
C ALA A 343 -18.44 18.82 6.71
N ARG A 344 -17.71 19.36 7.68
CA ARG A 344 -16.71 20.41 7.44
C ARG A 344 -15.56 19.95 6.53
N THR A 345 -15.12 18.71 6.69
CA THR A 345 -14.06 18.16 5.85
C THR A 345 -14.55 18.00 4.41
N ALA A 346 -15.76 17.46 4.22
CA ALA A 346 -16.38 17.33 2.90
C ALA A 346 -16.55 18.68 2.19
N ASP A 347 -17.06 19.70 2.90
CA ASP A 347 -17.19 21.07 2.39
C ASP A 347 -15.84 21.65 1.99
N THR A 348 -14.83 21.47 2.83
CA THR A 348 -13.45 21.93 2.54
C THR A 348 -12.87 21.28 1.31
N LEU A 349 -13.01 19.95 1.18
CA LEU A 349 -12.56 19.18 0.02
C LEU A 349 -13.28 19.63 -1.25
N LEU A 350 -14.59 19.84 -1.17
CA LEU A 350 -15.39 20.30 -2.30
C LEU A 350 -14.97 21.70 -2.78
N LEU A 351 -14.78 22.64 -1.84
CA LEU A 351 -14.32 24.00 -2.15
C LEU A 351 -12.91 24.02 -2.75
N GLN A 352 -12.08 23.05 -2.40
CA GLN A 352 -10.74 22.88 -2.96
C GLN A 352 -10.71 22.15 -4.30
N GLY A 353 -11.86 21.63 -4.78
CA GLY A 353 -11.96 20.90 -6.05
C GLY A 353 -11.72 19.39 -5.93
N TYR A 354 -11.57 18.84 -4.72
CA TYR A 354 -11.38 17.41 -4.46
C TYR A 354 -12.73 16.69 -4.27
N ALA A 355 -13.62 16.81 -5.27
CA ALA A 355 -14.98 16.28 -5.19
C ALA A 355 -15.03 14.76 -4.94
N GLU A 356 -14.13 13.98 -5.56
CA GLU A 356 -14.11 12.53 -5.37
C GLU A 356 -13.62 12.14 -3.97
N SER A 357 -12.71 12.89 -3.40
CA SER A 357 -12.28 12.70 -1.99
C SER A 357 -13.44 12.99 -1.02
N ALA A 358 -14.22 14.05 -1.29
CA ALA A 358 -15.44 14.35 -0.53
C ALA A 358 -16.48 13.23 -0.66
N ARG A 359 -16.69 12.71 -1.88
CA ARG A 359 -17.59 11.56 -2.12
C ARG A 359 -17.13 10.32 -1.37
N ARG A 360 -15.84 10.02 -1.43
CA ARG A 360 -15.26 8.88 -0.71
C ARG A 360 -15.46 8.99 0.80
N LEU A 361 -15.26 10.17 1.37
CA LEU A 361 -15.48 10.42 2.80
C LEU A 361 -16.94 10.17 3.19
N LEU A 362 -17.90 10.71 2.43
CA LEU A 362 -19.32 10.56 2.73
C LEU A 362 -19.87 9.16 2.43
N ARG A 363 -19.25 8.40 1.53
CA ARG A 363 -19.57 6.97 1.30
C ARG A 363 -19.20 6.05 2.47
N LEU A 364 -18.47 6.53 3.47
CA LEU A 364 -18.22 5.79 4.69
C LEU A 364 -19.48 5.64 5.55
N TYR A 365 -20.50 6.48 5.33
CA TYR A 365 -21.76 6.47 6.04
C TYR A 365 -22.83 5.70 5.26
N THR A 366 -23.74 5.05 5.99
CA THR A 366 -24.95 4.50 5.40
C THR A 366 -25.90 5.63 5.01
N THR A 367 -26.83 5.37 4.08
CA THR A 367 -27.87 6.34 3.71
C THR A 367 -28.69 6.77 4.94
N GLU A 368 -29.00 5.85 5.85
CA GLU A 368 -29.71 6.14 7.08
C GLU A 368 -28.94 7.11 7.98
N GLN A 369 -27.63 6.88 8.16
CA GLN A 369 -26.76 7.78 8.94
C GLN A 369 -26.66 9.17 8.32
N LEU A 370 -26.54 9.25 6.97
CA LEU A 370 -26.52 10.54 6.29
C LEU A 370 -27.83 11.33 6.50
N LEU A 371 -28.98 10.66 6.42
CA LEU A 371 -30.27 11.30 6.58
C LEU A 371 -30.62 11.62 8.04
N ALA A 372 -30.09 10.86 9.00
CA ALA A 372 -30.30 11.10 10.42
C ALA A 372 -29.64 12.40 10.93
N HIS A 373 -28.60 12.88 10.23
CA HIS A 373 -27.81 14.03 10.65
C HIS A 373 -27.89 15.18 9.62
N PRO A 374 -28.57 16.29 9.90
CA PRO A 374 -28.78 17.37 8.93
C PRO A 374 -27.50 17.92 8.29
N ALA A 375 -26.41 18.04 9.07
CA ALA A 375 -25.13 18.52 8.56
C ALA A 375 -24.54 17.59 7.49
N LEU A 376 -24.60 16.27 7.71
CA LEU A 376 -24.15 15.28 6.74
C LEU A 376 -25.09 15.23 5.52
N ALA A 377 -26.40 15.37 5.72
CA ALA A 377 -27.38 15.38 4.64
C ALA A 377 -27.14 16.57 3.68
N ILE A 378 -26.84 17.75 4.24
CA ILE A 378 -26.52 18.94 3.45
C ILE A 378 -25.22 18.75 2.67
N ALA A 379 -24.14 18.30 3.35
CA ALA A 379 -22.87 18.03 2.70
C ALA A 379 -23.02 16.98 1.58
N ALA A 380 -23.78 15.90 1.83
CA ALA A 380 -24.07 14.88 0.84
C ALA A 380 -24.86 15.44 -0.36
N GLY A 381 -25.83 16.30 -0.13
CA GLY A 381 -26.58 16.99 -1.18
C GLY A 381 -25.66 17.77 -2.13
N TRP A 382 -24.68 18.49 -1.61
CA TRP A 382 -23.72 19.23 -2.44
C TRP A 382 -22.68 18.34 -3.15
N VAL A 383 -22.27 17.26 -2.52
CA VAL A 383 -21.22 16.38 -3.04
C VAL A 383 -21.72 15.39 -4.08
N PHE A 384 -22.99 14.96 -3.99
CA PHE A 384 -23.61 13.99 -4.91
C PHE A 384 -24.51 14.63 -6.00
N ALA A 385 -24.75 15.94 -5.90
CA ALA A 385 -25.42 16.70 -6.97
C ALA A 385 -24.47 16.92 -8.15
#